data_7f3499cf9b596c4b1a4453ad56eef949
#
_entry.id   7f3499cf9b596c4b1a4453ad56eef949
#
_cell.length_a   1.000
_cell.length_b   1.000
_cell.length_c   1.000
_cell.angle_alpha   90.00
_cell.angle_beta   90.00
_cell.angle_gamma   90.00
#
_symmetry.space_group_name_H-M   'P 1'
#
loop_
_entity.id
_entity.type
_entity.pdbx_description
1 polymer ?
#
loop_
_entity_poly.entity_id
_entity_poly.type
_entity_poly.pdbx_seq_one_letter_code
_entity_poly.pdbx_strand_id
1 'polypeptide(L)'
;MLTEAEREKVYYTRGFRNFCFRAGKANPHFLFYQFLNIIYFCFLFLTWFAVSEFKITWYTELLFFICFSNIIINYFWGIWLGKIISLRLLKKTQKHQNEKRTYQSELLEEFLQKIISGEVLVLDLGDGFAVYQYKKLILPYYKGFFYDIDHYEKFKKVFFEPESAIQQLNNNNNIPKE
;
A
#
# COMPACT_ATOMS: atom_id res chain seq x y z
N MET A 1 6.00 -8.49 -16.67
CA MET A 1 5.07 -7.42 -16.24
C MET A 1 4.29 -6.89 -17.42
N LEU A 2 3.06 -6.44 -17.20
CA LEU A 2 2.21 -5.79 -18.21
C LEU A 2 2.85 -4.51 -18.75
N THR A 3 2.53 -4.17 -20.00
CA THR A 3 2.86 -2.87 -20.61
C THR A 3 2.14 -1.72 -19.89
N GLU A 4 2.55 -0.47 -20.12
CA GLU A 4 1.93 0.70 -19.49
C GLU A 4 0.45 0.84 -19.84
N ALA A 5 0.11 0.64 -21.13
CA ALA A 5 -1.28 0.71 -21.63
C ALA A 5 -2.19 -0.39 -21.01
N GLU A 6 -1.65 -1.58 -20.79
CA GLU A 6 -2.38 -2.66 -20.14
C GLU A 6 -2.58 -2.39 -18.63
N ARG A 7 -1.58 -1.81 -17.95
CA ARG A 7 -1.71 -1.42 -16.54
C ARG A 7 -2.76 -0.34 -16.33
N GLU A 8 -2.91 0.60 -17.25
CA GLU A 8 -3.98 1.60 -17.18
C GLU A 8 -5.36 0.95 -17.08
N LYS A 9 -5.63 -0.10 -17.86
CA LYS A 9 -6.89 -0.85 -17.78
C LYS A 9 -7.07 -1.51 -16.40
N VAL A 10 -6.00 -2.03 -15.83
CA VAL A 10 -6.03 -2.68 -14.50
C VAL A 10 -6.35 -1.68 -13.38
N TYR A 11 -5.93 -0.42 -13.47
CA TYR A 11 -6.20 0.60 -12.44
C TYR A 11 -7.69 0.82 -12.17
N TYR A 12 -8.54 0.58 -13.14
CA TYR A 12 -10.00 0.75 -13.02
C TYR A 12 -10.71 -0.50 -12.53
N THR A 13 -10.03 -1.63 -12.38
CA THR A 13 -10.62 -2.87 -11.90
C THR A 13 -10.98 -2.80 -10.42
N ARG A 14 -12.02 -3.56 -10.04
CA ARG A 14 -12.41 -3.71 -8.63
C ARG A 14 -11.29 -4.35 -7.79
N GLY A 15 -10.55 -5.31 -8.37
CA GLY A 15 -9.42 -5.97 -7.72
C GLY A 15 -8.33 -4.99 -7.30
N PHE A 16 -7.89 -4.15 -8.23
CA PHE A 16 -6.88 -3.13 -7.95
C PHE A 16 -7.35 -2.12 -6.88
N ARG A 17 -8.60 -1.68 -6.95
CA ARG A 17 -9.15 -0.76 -5.92
C ARG A 17 -9.15 -1.39 -4.53
N ASN A 18 -9.53 -2.66 -4.42
CA ASN A 18 -9.50 -3.39 -3.14
C ASN A 18 -8.07 -3.57 -2.63
N PHE A 19 -7.12 -3.87 -3.50
CA PHE A 19 -5.70 -3.93 -3.17
C PHE A 19 -5.19 -2.59 -2.63
N CYS A 20 -5.47 -1.47 -3.30
CA CYS A 20 -5.10 -0.14 -2.84
C CYS A 20 -5.70 0.20 -1.47
N PHE A 21 -6.95 -0.21 -1.22
CA PHE A 21 -7.59 -0.02 0.06
C PHE A 21 -6.89 -0.81 1.18
N ARG A 22 -6.51 -2.07 0.92
CA ARG A 22 -5.77 -2.89 1.88
C ARG A 22 -4.38 -2.32 2.14
N ALA A 23 -3.65 -1.94 1.10
CA ALA A 23 -2.35 -1.28 1.23
C ALA A 23 -2.45 0.03 2.03
N GLY A 24 -3.49 0.82 1.79
CA GLY A 24 -3.76 2.04 2.56
C GLY A 24 -4.03 1.75 4.04
N LYS A 25 -4.85 0.73 4.34
CA LYS A 25 -5.15 0.33 5.73
C LYS A 25 -3.93 -0.18 6.49
N ALA A 26 -3.03 -0.89 5.82
CA ALA A 26 -1.80 -1.40 6.42
C ALA A 26 -0.78 -0.29 6.72
N ASN A 27 -1.00 0.94 6.21
CA ASN A 27 -0.15 2.08 6.52
C ASN A 27 -0.40 2.56 7.96
N PRO A 28 0.62 2.62 8.84
CA PRO A 28 0.46 3.10 10.22
C PRO A 28 -0.11 4.51 10.36
N HIS A 29 0.15 5.40 9.38
CA HIS A 29 -0.50 6.71 9.35
C HIS A 29 -2.01 6.60 9.15
N PHE A 30 -2.47 5.63 8.37
CA PHE A 30 -3.91 5.37 8.23
C PHE A 30 -4.51 4.90 9.56
N LEU A 31 -3.82 4.02 10.29
CA LEU A 31 -4.25 3.57 11.63
C LEU A 31 -4.33 4.73 12.62
N PHE A 32 -3.36 5.66 12.58
CA PHE A 32 -3.39 6.85 13.41
C PHE A 32 -4.60 7.75 13.08
N TYR A 33 -4.88 7.98 11.80
CA TYR A 33 -6.09 8.72 11.38
C TYR A 33 -7.38 8.00 11.78
N GLN A 34 -7.44 6.68 11.70
CA GLN A 34 -8.59 5.91 12.18
C GLN A 34 -8.77 6.04 13.69
N PHE A 35 -7.70 6.02 14.45
CA PHE A 35 -7.74 6.24 15.88
C PHE A 35 -8.27 7.64 16.23
N LEU A 36 -7.79 8.69 15.57
CA LEU A 36 -8.33 10.04 15.72
C LEU A 36 -9.81 10.13 15.35
N ASN A 37 -10.22 9.41 14.30
CA ASN A 37 -11.62 9.33 13.91
C ASN A 37 -12.50 8.66 14.98
N ILE A 38 -12.01 7.61 15.61
CA ILE A 38 -12.73 6.94 16.72
C ILE A 38 -12.92 7.92 17.87
N ILE A 39 -11.85 8.64 18.27
CA ILE A 39 -11.94 9.66 19.32
C ILE A 39 -12.96 10.75 18.94
N TYR A 40 -12.89 11.25 17.72
CA TYR A 40 -13.83 12.24 17.22
C TYR A 40 -15.27 11.72 17.23
N PHE A 41 -15.48 10.48 16.81
CA PHE A 41 -16.80 9.82 16.84
C PHE A 41 -17.32 9.67 18.27
N CYS A 42 -16.48 9.25 19.21
CA CYS A 42 -16.85 9.18 20.63
C CYS A 42 -17.25 10.56 21.18
N PHE A 43 -16.50 11.61 20.81
CA PHE A 43 -16.84 12.97 21.20
C PHE A 43 -18.19 13.43 20.64
N LEU A 44 -18.45 13.17 19.36
CA LEU A 44 -19.75 13.47 18.73
C LEU A 44 -20.89 12.68 19.37
N PHE A 45 -20.65 11.41 19.70
CA PHE A 45 -21.64 10.58 20.39
C PHE A 45 -21.99 11.11 21.78
N LEU A 46 -20.97 11.51 22.56
CA LEU A 46 -21.19 12.13 23.88
C LEU A 46 -21.93 13.45 23.76
N THR A 47 -21.61 14.27 22.76
CA THR A 47 -22.31 15.52 22.48
C THR A 47 -23.77 15.26 22.10
N TRP A 48 -24.01 14.24 21.25
CA TRP A 48 -25.37 13.83 20.88
C TRP A 48 -26.17 13.38 22.10
N PHE A 49 -25.56 12.57 22.98
CA PHE A 49 -26.19 12.12 24.20
C PHE A 49 -26.56 13.29 25.11
N ALA A 50 -25.62 14.22 25.34
CA ALA A 50 -25.88 15.41 26.14
C ALA A 50 -26.99 16.31 25.57
N VAL A 51 -27.00 16.50 24.23
CA VAL A 51 -28.03 17.31 23.55
C VAL A 51 -29.40 16.62 23.55
N SER A 52 -29.47 15.28 23.50
CA SER A 52 -30.70 14.53 23.54
C SER A 52 -31.45 14.71 24.89
N GLU A 53 -30.71 14.84 25.98
CA GLU A 53 -31.28 15.16 27.31
C GLU A 53 -31.99 16.52 27.33
N PHE A 54 -31.50 17.49 26.50
CA PHE A 54 -32.11 18.84 26.39
C PHE A 54 -33.26 18.91 25.35
N LYS A 55 -33.68 17.79 24.74
CA LYS A 55 -34.77 17.70 23.76
C LYS A 55 -34.62 18.60 22.52
N ILE A 56 -33.38 18.90 22.12
CA ILE A 56 -33.13 19.72 20.93
C ILE A 56 -33.01 18.78 19.71
N THR A 57 -34.15 18.44 19.12
CA THR A 57 -34.29 17.39 18.08
C THR A 57 -33.49 17.65 16.82
N TRP A 58 -33.44 18.88 16.31
CA TRP A 58 -32.73 19.17 15.05
C TRP A 58 -31.20 19.02 15.16
N TYR A 59 -30.62 19.27 16.33
CA TYR A 59 -29.20 19.02 16.55
C TYR A 59 -28.86 17.53 16.56
N THR A 60 -29.76 16.70 17.09
CA THR A 60 -29.53 15.24 17.13
C THR A 60 -29.54 14.65 15.73
N GLU A 61 -30.41 15.09 14.85
CA GLU A 61 -30.45 14.68 13.44
C GLU A 61 -29.21 15.15 12.66
N LEU A 62 -28.79 16.40 12.85
CA LEU A 62 -27.60 16.95 12.23
C LEU A 62 -26.33 16.18 12.64
N LEU A 63 -26.15 15.89 13.92
CA LEU A 63 -25.01 15.14 14.43
C LEU A 63 -24.99 13.70 13.90
N PHE A 64 -26.17 13.05 13.81
CA PHE A 64 -26.28 11.73 13.20
C PHE A 64 -25.83 11.76 11.74
N PHE A 65 -26.30 12.74 10.98
CA PHE A 65 -25.91 12.91 9.57
C PHE A 65 -24.41 13.14 9.40
N ILE A 66 -23.80 13.97 10.25
CA ILE A 66 -22.35 14.21 10.23
C ILE A 66 -21.57 12.92 10.53
N CYS A 67 -21.98 12.14 11.53
CA CYS A 67 -21.35 10.87 11.87
C CYS A 67 -21.42 9.87 10.71
N PHE A 68 -22.57 9.72 10.10
CA PHE A 68 -22.79 8.80 8.99
C PHE A 68 -21.99 9.22 7.75
N SER A 69 -22.01 10.51 7.42
CA SER A 69 -21.22 11.06 6.31
C SER A 69 -19.73 10.85 6.51
N ASN A 70 -19.24 10.96 7.74
CA ASN A 70 -17.83 10.75 8.07
C ASN A 70 -17.38 9.31 7.80
N ILE A 71 -18.18 8.30 8.11
CA ILE A 71 -17.91 6.89 7.81
C ILE A 71 -17.74 6.69 6.30
N ILE A 72 -18.65 7.25 5.50
CA ILE A 72 -18.63 7.16 4.05
C ILE A 72 -17.38 7.86 3.48
N ILE A 73 -17.12 9.09 3.92
CA ILE A 73 -15.94 9.86 3.47
C ILE A 73 -14.65 9.12 3.78
N ASN A 74 -14.50 8.54 4.97
CA ASN A 74 -13.31 7.80 5.35
C ASN A 74 -13.09 6.54 4.50
N TYR A 75 -14.17 5.84 4.14
CA TYR A 75 -14.10 4.69 3.25
C TYR A 75 -13.56 5.08 1.86
N PHE A 76 -14.14 6.11 1.25
CA PHE A 76 -13.70 6.60 -0.06
C PHE A 76 -12.31 7.23 -0.03
N TRP A 77 -11.98 7.96 1.03
CA TRP A 77 -10.66 8.57 1.22
C TRP A 77 -9.54 7.53 1.26
N GLY A 78 -9.74 6.43 2.00
CA GLY A 78 -8.77 5.33 2.05
C GLY A 78 -8.50 4.72 0.68
N ILE A 79 -9.56 4.47 -0.11
CA ILE A 79 -9.44 3.94 -1.48
C ILE A 79 -8.72 4.95 -2.38
N TRP A 80 -9.09 6.21 -2.33
CA TRP A 80 -8.53 7.28 -3.18
C TRP A 80 -7.06 7.52 -2.87
N LEU A 81 -6.69 7.61 -1.58
CA LEU A 81 -5.32 7.81 -1.14
C LEU A 81 -4.43 6.63 -1.56
N GLY A 82 -4.88 5.39 -1.35
CA GLY A 82 -4.16 4.20 -1.79
C GLY A 82 -3.90 4.19 -3.31
N LYS A 83 -4.92 4.58 -4.10
CA LYS A 83 -4.78 4.69 -5.56
C LYS A 83 -3.75 5.74 -5.97
N ILE A 84 -3.80 6.95 -5.39
CA ILE A 84 -2.84 8.03 -5.72
C ILE A 84 -1.42 7.63 -5.36
N ILE A 85 -1.21 7.05 -4.18
CA ILE A 85 0.12 6.61 -3.74
C ILE A 85 0.65 5.55 -4.70
N SER A 86 -0.16 4.55 -5.04
CA SER A 86 0.22 3.48 -5.97
C SER A 86 0.59 4.03 -7.35
N LEU A 87 -0.21 4.94 -7.90
CA LEU A 87 0.05 5.54 -9.21
C LEU A 87 1.32 6.40 -9.22
N ARG A 88 1.56 7.20 -8.18
CA ARG A 88 2.79 8.02 -8.07
C ARG A 88 4.04 7.16 -7.97
N LEU A 89 3.98 6.09 -7.17
CA LEU A 89 5.11 5.19 -6.99
C LEU A 89 5.40 4.39 -8.25
N LEU A 90 4.38 3.90 -8.95
CA LEU A 90 4.55 3.22 -10.23
C LEU A 90 5.21 4.12 -11.27
N LYS A 91 4.76 5.38 -11.40
CA LYS A 91 5.40 6.36 -12.30
C LYS A 91 6.86 6.62 -11.94
N LYS A 92 7.16 6.75 -10.64
CA LYS A 92 8.53 6.95 -10.17
C LYS A 92 9.43 5.75 -10.46
N THR A 93 8.92 4.52 -10.25
CA THR A 93 9.66 3.28 -10.50
C THR A 93 9.94 3.09 -11.99
N GLN A 94 8.99 3.41 -12.86
CA GLN A 94 9.18 3.35 -14.31
C GLN A 94 10.25 4.32 -14.81
N LYS A 95 10.26 5.55 -14.28
CA LYS A 95 11.29 6.54 -14.65
C LYS A 95 12.69 6.06 -14.28
N HIS A 96 12.86 5.42 -13.12
CA HIS A 96 14.15 4.87 -12.68
C HIS A 96 14.57 3.60 -13.45
N GLN A 97 13.62 2.74 -13.87
CA GLN A 97 13.95 1.54 -14.65
C GLN A 97 14.50 1.87 -16.04
N ASN A 98 14.07 2.98 -16.63
CA ASN A 98 14.58 3.41 -17.93
C ASN A 98 15.97 4.04 -17.86
N GLU A 99 16.38 4.58 -16.72
CA GLU A 99 17.65 5.29 -16.57
C GLU A 99 18.84 4.41 -16.16
N LYS A 100 18.65 3.20 -15.55
CA LYS A 100 19.78 2.46 -14.93
C LYS A 100 19.65 0.93 -14.96
N ARG A 101 19.93 0.31 -16.11
CA ARG A 101 20.09 -1.16 -16.18
C ARG A 101 21.36 -1.68 -15.47
N THR A 102 22.37 -0.86 -15.27
CA THR A 102 23.68 -1.28 -14.76
C THR A 102 23.79 -1.20 -13.21
N TYR A 103 22.97 -0.39 -12.55
CA TYR A 103 22.98 -0.23 -11.08
C TYR A 103 21.98 -1.16 -10.35
N GLN A 104 21.31 -2.05 -11.06
CA GLN A 104 20.18 -2.79 -10.49
C GLN A 104 20.58 -3.89 -9.50
N SER A 105 21.75 -4.51 -9.63
CA SER A 105 22.15 -5.59 -8.73
C SER A 105 22.61 -5.06 -7.37
N GLU A 106 23.45 -4.04 -7.32
CA GLU A 106 23.94 -3.44 -6.07
C GLU A 106 22.81 -2.76 -5.29
N LEU A 107 21.94 -2.03 -5.97
CA LEU A 107 20.76 -1.41 -5.35
C LEU A 107 19.74 -2.45 -4.84
N LEU A 108 19.58 -3.58 -5.52
CA LEU A 108 18.72 -4.65 -5.08
C LEU A 108 19.26 -5.33 -3.83
N GLU A 109 20.57 -5.63 -3.83
CA GLU A 109 21.24 -6.23 -2.68
C GLU A 109 21.13 -5.33 -1.43
N GLU A 110 21.46 -4.04 -1.55
CA GLU A 110 21.27 -3.06 -0.46
C GLU A 110 19.83 -3.01 0.05
N PHE A 111 18.86 -3.08 -0.86
CA PHE A 111 17.46 -3.10 -0.51
C PHE A 111 17.03 -4.37 0.23
N LEU A 112 17.52 -5.54 -0.21
CA LEU A 112 17.28 -6.81 0.46
C LEU A 112 17.94 -6.85 1.85
N GLN A 113 19.11 -6.28 2.02
CA GLN A 113 19.76 -6.11 3.33
C GLN A 113 18.90 -5.26 4.28
N LYS A 114 18.25 -4.21 3.78
CA LYS A 114 17.29 -3.39 4.57
C LYS A 114 16.03 -4.18 4.98
N ILE A 115 15.63 -5.17 4.20
CA ILE A 115 14.54 -6.08 4.59
C ILE A 115 15.01 -7.00 5.72
N ILE A 116 16.22 -7.56 5.61
CA ILE A 116 16.80 -8.44 6.63
C ILE A 116 17.02 -7.69 7.95
N SER A 117 17.51 -6.45 7.89
CA SER A 117 17.70 -5.60 9.08
C SER A 117 16.40 -5.13 9.73
N GLY A 118 15.25 -5.32 9.09
CA GLY A 118 13.95 -4.88 9.58
C GLY A 118 13.65 -3.39 9.36
N GLU A 119 14.51 -2.65 8.64
CA GLU A 119 14.25 -1.27 8.26
C GLU A 119 13.11 -1.16 7.23
N VAL A 120 12.97 -2.21 6.43
CA VAL A 120 11.95 -2.34 5.39
C VAL A 120 11.03 -3.51 5.74
N LEU A 121 9.75 -3.24 5.81
CA LEU A 121 8.71 -4.23 6.09
C LEU A 121 8.00 -4.60 4.78
N VAL A 122 7.87 -5.90 4.51
CA VAL A 122 7.10 -6.43 3.39
C VAL A 122 5.85 -7.09 3.92
N LEU A 123 4.68 -6.65 3.46
CA LEU A 123 3.39 -7.20 3.89
C LEU A 123 2.66 -7.85 2.71
N ASP A 124 2.27 -9.11 2.89
CA ASP A 124 1.38 -9.79 1.96
C ASP A 124 -0.05 -9.29 2.15
N LEU A 125 -0.67 -8.90 1.05
CA LEU A 125 -2.04 -8.38 1.00
C LEU A 125 -3.01 -9.33 0.27
N GLY A 126 -2.55 -10.54 -0.07
CA GLY A 126 -3.30 -11.56 -0.79
C GLY A 126 -3.28 -11.39 -2.31
N ASP A 127 -3.77 -10.26 -2.83
CA ASP A 127 -3.74 -9.96 -4.28
C ASP A 127 -2.45 -9.25 -4.72
N GLY A 128 -1.47 -9.18 -3.83
CA GLY A 128 -0.20 -8.50 -4.03
C GLY A 128 0.51 -8.30 -2.71
N PHE A 129 1.61 -7.59 -2.74
CA PHE A 129 2.35 -7.23 -1.53
C PHE A 129 2.73 -5.75 -1.56
N ALA A 130 2.97 -5.20 -0.39
CA ALA A 130 3.37 -3.82 -0.21
C ALA A 130 4.63 -3.72 0.64
N VAL A 131 5.48 -2.79 0.27
CA VAL A 131 6.77 -2.54 0.92
C VAL A 131 6.71 -1.21 1.64
N TYR A 132 7.05 -1.21 2.92
CA TYR A 132 7.02 -0.05 3.81
C TYR A 132 8.41 0.23 4.37
N GLN A 133 8.85 1.47 4.34
CA GLN A 133 10.07 1.92 4.99
C GLN A 133 9.71 3.11 5.91
N TYR A 134 10.20 3.11 7.14
CA TYR A 134 9.86 4.12 8.15
C TYR A 134 8.35 4.37 8.26
N LYS A 135 7.56 3.28 8.22
CA LYS A 135 6.09 3.31 8.26
C LYS A 135 5.43 4.01 7.05
N LYS A 136 6.17 4.32 5.99
CA LYS A 136 5.64 4.87 4.73
C LYS A 136 5.59 3.78 3.67
N LEU A 137 4.47 3.71 2.95
CA LEU A 137 4.35 2.85 1.78
C LEU A 137 5.30 3.34 0.68
N ILE A 138 6.26 2.48 0.29
CA ILE A 138 7.21 2.79 -0.77
C ILE A 138 6.73 2.21 -2.10
N LEU A 139 6.46 0.92 -2.14
CA LEU A 139 6.17 0.16 -3.35
C LEU A 139 5.00 -0.81 -3.12
N PRO A 140 3.88 -0.62 -3.83
CA PRO A 140 2.83 -1.62 -3.91
C PRO A 140 3.01 -2.47 -5.18
N TYR A 141 3.01 -3.78 -5.01
CA TYR A 141 3.09 -4.76 -6.09
C TYR A 141 1.78 -5.54 -6.20
N TYR A 142 0.94 -5.16 -7.16
CA TYR A 142 -0.32 -5.83 -7.40
C TYR A 142 -0.13 -7.01 -8.35
N LYS A 143 -0.65 -8.19 -7.99
CA LYS A 143 -0.55 -9.43 -8.77
C LYS A 143 -1.06 -9.26 -10.20
N GLY A 144 -2.15 -8.50 -10.38
CA GLY A 144 -2.73 -8.24 -11.70
C GLY A 144 -1.87 -7.40 -12.66
N PHE A 145 -0.65 -6.97 -12.26
CA PHE A 145 0.33 -6.35 -13.16
C PHE A 145 1.30 -7.35 -13.80
N PHE A 146 1.13 -8.61 -13.55
CA PHE A 146 1.94 -9.68 -14.11
C PHE A 146 1.13 -10.47 -15.12
N TYR A 147 1.74 -10.87 -16.23
CA TYR A 147 1.11 -11.72 -17.25
C TYR A 147 0.85 -13.12 -16.72
N ASP A 148 1.75 -13.63 -15.89
CA ASP A 148 1.75 -14.98 -15.38
C ASP A 148 1.90 -14.99 -13.86
N ILE A 149 1.20 -15.91 -13.24
CA ILE A 149 1.21 -16.14 -11.79
C ILE A 149 2.57 -16.63 -11.33
N ASP A 150 3.21 -17.53 -12.08
CA ASP A 150 4.51 -18.08 -11.73
C ASP A 150 5.60 -17.01 -11.73
N HIS A 151 5.50 -16.05 -12.67
CA HIS A 151 6.39 -14.90 -12.71
C HIS A 151 6.19 -13.98 -11.49
N TYR A 152 4.94 -13.79 -11.08
CA TYR A 152 4.62 -13.03 -9.87
C TYR A 152 5.16 -13.73 -8.61
N GLU A 153 4.95 -15.05 -8.48
CA GLU A 153 5.40 -15.80 -7.30
C GLU A 153 6.95 -15.81 -7.19
N LYS A 154 7.66 -15.99 -8.30
CA LYS A 154 9.12 -15.87 -8.34
C LYS A 154 9.57 -14.47 -7.90
N PHE A 155 8.90 -13.44 -8.40
CA PHE A 155 9.20 -12.06 -8.04
C PHE A 155 8.90 -11.79 -6.56
N LYS A 156 7.75 -12.24 -6.05
CA LYS A 156 7.36 -12.14 -4.64
C LYS A 156 8.38 -12.82 -3.72
N LYS A 157 8.86 -14.00 -4.10
CA LYS A 157 9.82 -14.79 -3.32
C LYS A 157 11.10 -14.02 -3.03
N VAL A 158 11.59 -13.21 -3.96
CA VAL A 158 12.78 -12.36 -3.77
C VAL A 158 12.65 -11.43 -2.56
N PHE A 159 11.46 -10.90 -2.30
CA PHE A 159 11.21 -9.98 -1.18
C PHE A 159 10.88 -10.69 0.14
N PHE A 160 10.32 -11.90 0.08
CA PHE A 160 9.95 -12.68 1.27
C PHE A 160 11.05 -13.62 1.75
N GLU A 161 11.99 -13.98 0.87
CA GLU A 161 13.16 -14.80 1.16
C GLU A 161 14.44 -14.06 0.74
N PRO A 162 14.73 -12.88 1.33
CA PRO A 162 15.81 -12.02 0.87
C PRO A 162 17.21 -12.66 0.98
N GLU A 163 17.43 -13.52 1.98
CA GLU A 163 18.71 -14.24 2.15
C GLU A 163 18.99 -15.17 0.97
N SER A 164 18.00 -15.96 0.55
CA SER A 164 18.11 -16.85 -0.61
C SER A 164 18.33 -16.05 -1.90
N ALA A 165 17.70 -14.91 -2.04
CA ALA A 165 17.83 -14.04 -3.20
C ALA A 165 19.24 -13.44 -3.29
N ILE A 166 19.83 -13.00 -2.18
CA ILE A 166 21.22 -12.49 -2.13
C ILE A 166 22.23 -13.60 -2.49
N GLN A 167 22.04 -14.81 -1.96
CA GLN A 167 22.90 -15.93 -2.31
C GLN A 167 22.88 -16.25 -3.82
N GLN A 168 21.70 -16.19 -4.44
CA GLN A 168 21.58 -16.38 -5.89
C GLN A 168 22.24 -15.26 -6.70
N LEU A 169 22.12 -14.00 -6.24
CA LEU A 169 22.80 -12.86 -6.87
C LEU A 169 24.34 -13.02 -6.83
N ASN A 170 24.87 -13.40 -5.67
CA ASN A 170 26.32 -13.59 -5.48
C ASN A 170 26.85 -14.77 -6.32
N ASN A 171 26.11 -15.87 -6.42
CA ASN A 171 26.48 -17.02 -7.24
C ASN A 171 26.49 -16.66 -8.74
N ASN A 172 25.52 -15.85 -9.21
CA ASN A 172 25.45 -15.42 -10.61
C ASN A 172 26.54 -14.41 -10.97
N ASN A 173 27.03 -13.62 -10.01
CA ASN A 173 28.12 -12.66 -10.22
C ASN A 173 29.51 -13.35 -10.22
N ASN A 174 29.61 -14.54 -9.67
CA ASN A 174 30.87 -15.34 -9.61
C ASN A 174 31.05 -16.29 -10.80
N ILE A 175 30.14 -16.31 -11.78
CA ILE A 175 30.34 -17.06 -13.03
C ILE A 175 31.31 -16.24 -13.90
N PRO A 176 32.53 -16.78 -14.22
CA PRO A 176 33.45 -16.09 -15.09
C PRO A 176 32.77 -15.84 -16.43
N LYS A 177 32.83 -14.60 -16.88
CA LYS A 177 32.40 -14.23 -18.23
C LYS A 177 33.48 -14.78 -19.18
N GLU A 178 33.20 -15.94 -19.77
CA GLU A 178 33.96 -16.43 -20.91
C GLU A 178 33.78 -15.55 -22.13
#